data_e98375cb019cef51c6044e575449162c
#
_entry.id   e98375cb019cef51c6044e575449162c
#
_cell.length_a   1.000
_cell.length_b   1.000
_cell.length_c   1.000
_cell.angle_alpha   90.00
_cell.angle_beta   90.00
_cell.angle_gamma   90.00
#
_symmetry.space_group_name_H-M   'P 1'
#
loop_
_entity.id
_entity.type
_entity.pdbx_description
1 polymer ?
#
loop_
_entity_poly.entity_id
_entity_poly.type
_entity_poly.pdbx_seq_one_letter_code
_entity_poly.pdbx_strand_id
1 'polypeptide(L)'
;LTALAVGACSKKESADAAADKAVATQTQASGAQVAASVNAPVADPAYPEIDIPPVYNEAGELIQPKDFREWVFIGAPLTPHGLNNGRANFPEFHNVYTQPAAFKAYRATGKWPEGTMMVKELQLVDGPAEFEDGSRYEPSGRGYFPGAVNGLDVSVKDSRRFAESQNWGYFNFNHSAPPYLASAGVRPIGECAGCHIANADEDMVYVKLYKPILDPLPLPTE
;
A
#
# COMPACT_ATOMS: atom_id res chain seq x y z
N LEU A 1 -56.29 -23.46 -16.00
CA LEU A 1 -55.98 -24.76 -15.40
C LEU A 1 -54.64 -24.67 -14.65
N THR A 2 -54.73 -24.46 -13.34
CA THR A 2 -54.48 -25.35 -12.22
C THR A 2 -53.02 -25.89 -12.18
N ALA A 3 -52.22 -25.79 -11.16
CA ALA A 3 -52.51 -25.95 -9.73
C ALA A 3 -51.37 -25.36 -8.87
N LEU A 4 -51.75 -25.00 -7.65
CA LEU A 4 -50.94 -24.75 -6.46
C LEU A 4 -50.11 -25.98 -6.04
N ALA A 5 -48.98 -25.75 -5.37
CA ALA A 5 -48.54 -26.58 -4.26
C ALA A 5 -47.78 -25.73 -3.22
N VAL A 6 -48.35 -25.75 -2.04
CA VAL A 6 -47.91 -25.19 -0.76
C VAL A 6 -47.13 -26.31 -0.03
N GLY A 7 -46.17 -25.94 0.78
CA GLY A 7 -45.52 -26.86 1.73
C GLY A 7 -44.30 -26.15 2.36
N ALA A 8 -44.43 -25.60 3.44
CA ALA A 8 -44.60 -25.93 4.86
C ALA A 8 -43.26 -25.92 5.62
N CYS A 9 -43.27 -25.06 6.57
CA CYS A 9 -42.42 -24.82 7.73
C CYS A 9 -41.94 -26.10 8.45
N SER A 10 -40.74 -26.11 8.96
CA SER A 10 -40.44 -26.88 10.18
C SER A 10 -39.41 -26.18 11.03
N LYS A 11 -39.88 -25.68 12.17
CA LYS A 11 -39.10 -25.34 13.35
C LYS A 11 -38.57 -26.63 13.99
N LYS A 12 -37.38 -26.59 14.56
CA LYS A 12 -37.06 -27.44 15.71
C LYS A 12 -36.19 -26.73 16.72
N GLU A 13 -36.67 -26.82 17.94
CA GLU A 13 -36.25 -26.19 19.18
C GLU A 13 -34.95 -26.74 19.76
N SER A 14 -34.37 -25.89 20.54
CA SER A 14 -33.50 -25.94 21.72
C SER A 14 -33.25 -27.27 22.41
N ALA A 15 -32.05 -27.47 22.89
CA ALA A 15 -31.75 -28.16 24.15
C ALA A 15 -30.54 -27.50 24.84
N ASP A 16 -30.81 -27.01 26.04
CA ASP A 16 -29.87 -26.63 27.09
C ASP A 16 -29.02 -27.83 27.54
N ALA A 17 -27.77 -27.60 27.91
CA ALA A 17 -27.07 -28.38 28.90
C ALA A 17 -26.00 -27.58 29.62
N ALA A 18 -26.14 -27.56 30.90
CA ALA A 18 -25.51 -26.85 31.98
C ALA A 18 -23.96 -27.02 32.14
N ALA A 19 -23.44 -25.98 32.70
CA ALA A 19 -22.31 -25.81 33.60
C ALA A 19 -21.43 -27.01 33.97
N ASP A 20 -20.10 -26.82 33.86
CA ASP A 20 -19.19 -27.30 34.94
C ASP A 20 -18.06 -26.27 35.16
N LYS A 21 -17.91 -25.92 36.46
CA LYS A 21 -16.93 -24.95 36.96
C LYS A 21 -15.64 -25.72 37.27
N ALA A 22 -14.56 -25.37 36.59
CA ALA A 22 -13.23 -25.71 37.04
C ALA A 22 -12.50 -24.42 37.43
N VAL A 23 -12.26 -24.30 38.72
CA VAL A 23 -11.36 -23.33 39.37
C VAL A 23 -9.93 -23.74 39.03
N ALA A 24 -9.22 -22.95 38.26
CA ALA A 24 -7.77 -23.09 38.05
C ALA A 24 -7.04 -21.92 38.74
N THR A 25 -6.22 -22.30 39.64
CA THR A 25 -5.31 -21.54 40.49
C THR A 25 -4.41 -20.63 39.66
N GLN A 26 -4.41 -19.34 39.97
CA GLN A 26 -3.46 -18.38 39.43
C GLN A 26 -2.08 -18.60 40.03
N THR A 27 -1.14 -19.04 39.21
CA THR A 27 0.28 -18.96 39.52
C THR A 27 0.82 -17.67 38.93
N GLN A 28 1.13 -16.68 39.74
CA GLN A 28 1.82 -15.46 39.34
C GLN A 28 3.25 -15.83 38.91
N ALA A 29 3.51 -15.78 37.62
CA ALA A 29 4.87 -15.74 37.10
C ALA A 29 5.31 -14.28 37.00
N SER A 30 6.31 -13.93 37.79
CA SER A 30 7.05 -12.68 37.79
C SER A 30 7.64 -12.48 36.36
N GLY A 31 6.99 -11.63 35.57
CA GLY A 31 7.51 -11.22 34.26
C GLY A 31 8.63 -10.19 34.45
N ALA A 32 9.87 -10.63 34.24
CA ALA A 32 10.97 -9.70 33.99
C ALA A 32 10.67 -8.95 32.69
N GLN A 33 10.40 -7.65 32.79
CA GLN A 33 10.37 -6.75 31.64
C GLN A 33 11.77 -6.69 31.04
N VAL A 34 11.96 -7.42 29.95
CA VAL A 34 13.10 -7.20 29.07
C VAL A 34 12.78 -5.87 28.33
N ALA A 35 13.43 -4.79 28.79
CA ALA A 35 13.44 -3.55 28.05
C ALA A 35 14.04 -3.83 26.65
N ALA A 36 13.18 -3.84 25.62
CA ALA A 36 13.64 -3.85 24.26
C ALA A 36 14.41 -2.54 24.04
N SER A 37 15.73 -2.64 23.99
CA SER A 37 16.62 -1.60 23.52
C SER A 37 16.23 -1.37 22.05
N VAL A 38 15.52 -0.29 21.79
CA VAL A 38 15.32 0.22 20.41
C VAL A 38 16.70 0.70 19.96
N ASN A 39 17.47 -0.21 19.34
CA ASN A 39 18.65 0.19 18.60
C ASN A 39 18.17 1.14 17.50
N ALA A 40 18.70 2.36 17.48
CA ALA A 40 18.51 3.26 16.34
C ALA A 40 18.90 2.49 15.07
N PRO A 41 18.15 2.63 13.96
CA PRO A 41 18.47 1.93 12.73
C PRO A 41 19.89 2.28 12.32
N VAL A 42 20.74 1.25 12.24
CA VAL A 42 22.10 1.40 11.72
C VAL A 42 21.93 1.59 10.22
N ALA A 43 22.39 2.75 9.72
CA ALA A 43 22.35 3.03 8.28
C ALA A 43 23.06 1.88 7.53
N ASP A 44 22.36 1.25 6.58
CA ASP A 44 22.97 0.25 5.71
C ASP A 44 24.02 0.95 4.85
N PRO A 45 25.31 0.52 4.89
CA PRO A 45 26.35 1.13 4.07
C PRO A 45 26.06 1.13 2.57
N ALA A 46 25.13 0.28 2.13
CA ALA A 46 24.65 0.25 0.76
C ALA A 46 23.68 1.40 0.42
N TYR A 47 23.06 2.00 1.43
CA TYR A 47 22.04 3.05 1.30
C TYR A 47 22.30 4.17 2.33
N PRO A 48 23.42 4.89 2.23
CA PRO A 48 23.88 5.78 3.30
C PRO A 48 22.95 6.99 3.56
N GLU A 49 22.09 7.32 2.62
CA GLU A 49 21.15 8.44 2.71
C GLU A 49 19.76 8.03 3.22
N ILE A 50 19.54 6.72 3.45
CA ILE A 50 18.23 6.15 3.80
C ILE A 50 18.25 5.58 5.22
N ASP A 51 17.38 6.12 6.06
CA ASP A 51 17.20 5.70 7.45
C ASP A 51 16.34 4.42 7.59
N ILE A 52 15.52 4.11 6.60
CA ILE A 52 14.67 2.91 6.53
C ILE A 52 14.99 2.17 5.23
N PRO A 53 16.12 1.43 5.14
CA PRO A 53 16.55 0.80 3.91
C PRO A 53 15.65 -0.37 3.50
N PRO A 54 15.60 -0.73 2.19
CA PRO A 54 14.94 -1.94 1.74
C PRO A 54 15.63 -3.17 2.31
N VAL A 55 14.85 -4.13 2.80
CA VAL A 55 15.36 -5.38 3.38
C VAL A 55 14.98 -6.55 2.48
N TYR A 56 15.94 -7.41 2.18
CA TYR A 56 15.73 -8.60 1.35
C TYR A 56 15.97 -9.86 2.17
N ASN A 57 15.18 -10.90 1.90
CA ASN A 57 15.41 -12.24 2.46
C ASN A 57 16.54 -12.97 1.71
N GLU A 58 16.89 -14.18 2.15
CA GLU A 58 17.95 -15.00 1.54
C GLU A 58 17.65 -15.39 0.08
N ALA A 59 16.38 -15.43 -0.31
CA ALA A 59 15.95 -15.67 -1.70
C ALA A 59 16.04 -14.41 -2.58
N GLY A 60 16.43 -13.26 -2.01
CA GLY A 60 16.48 -11.98 -2.72
C GLY A 60 15.12 -11.30 -2.90
N GLU A 61 14.07 -11.76 -2.21
CA GLU A 61 12.77 -11.14 -2.22
C GLU A 61 12.75 -9.94 -1.26
N LEU A 62 12.08 -8.86 -1.65
CA LEU A 62 11.86 -7.71 -0.78
C LEU A 62 10.92 -8.11 0.35
N ILE A 63 11.35 -7.88 1.59
CA ILE A 63 10.48 -7.96 2.77
C ILE A 63 9.48 -6.80 2.71
N GLN A 64 8.21 -7.07 3.02
CA GLN A 64 7.18 -6.05 3.06
C GLN A 64 7.57 -4.89 3.98
N PRO A 65 7.67 -3.64 3.47
CA PRO A 65 7.91 -2.48 4.31
C PRO A 65 6.80 -2.37 5.37
N LYS A 66 7.18 -2.15 6.62
CA LYS A 66 6.24 -1.91 7.71
C LYS A 66 6.07 -0.40 7.93
N ASP A 67 4.99 -0.04 8.56
CA ASP A 67 4.70 1.33 9.01
C ASP A 67 4.82 2.41 7.91
N PHE A 68 4.74 2.00 6.64
CA PHE A 68 4.85 2.90 5.48
C PHE A 68 3.78 4.00 5.47
N ARG A 69 2.67 3.82 6.16
CA ARG A 69 1.63 4.85 6.32
C ARG A 69 2.07 6.01 7.23
N GLU A 70 3.19 5.85 7.94
CA GLU A 70 3.86 6.92 8.71
C GLU A 70 4.88 7.69 7.85
N TRP A 71 5.13 7.23 6.61
CA TRP A 71 6.04 7.89 5.69
C TRP A 71 5.39 9.11 5.04
N VAL A 72 6.16 9.81 4.20
CA VAL A 72 5.64 10.97 3.48
C VAL A 72 4.68 10.51 2.39
N PHE A 73 3.41 10.88 2.53
CA PHE A 73 2.40 10.72 1.48
C PHE A 73 2.68 11.73 0.36
N ILE A 74 2.86 11.26 -0.88
CA ILE A 74 3.22 12.11 -2.01
C ILE A 74 2.10 12.30 -3.04
N GLY A 75 1.03 11.52 -2.96
CA GLY A 75 -0.14 11.71 -3.81
C GLY A 75 -1.02 10.48 -3.94
N ALA A 76 -2.21 10.68 -4.48
CA ALA A 76 -3.21 9.64 -4.69
C ALA A 76 -3.95 9.84 -6.04
N PRO A 77 -3.30 9.57 -7.18
CA PRO A 77 -4.03 9.54 -8.46
C PRO A 77 -5.20 8.56 -8.40
N LEU A 78 -6.29 8.91 -9.07
CA LEU A 78 -7.47 8.05 -9.20
C LEU A 78 -7.89 7.98 -10.66
N THR A 79 -8.03 6.77 -11.19
CA THR A 79 -8.44 6.50 -12.57
C THR A 79 -9.65 5.56 -12.62
N PRO A 80 -10.85 6.02 -12.21
CA PRO A 80 -12.01 5.14 -12.04
C PRO A 80 -12.52 4.62 -13.39
N HIS A 81 -13.19 3.48 -13.37
CA HIS A 81 -13.76 2.85 -14.57
C HIS A 81 -14.69 3.79 -15.34
N GLY A 82 -15.55 4.54 -14.66
CA GLY A 82 -16.55 5.40 -15.29
C GLY A 82 -15.95 6.52 -16.16
N LEU A 83 -14.78 7.05 -15.78
CA LEU A 83 -14.06 8.04 -16.60
C LEU A 83 -13.18 7.41 -17.69
N ASN A 84 -13.06 6.08 -17.74
CA ASN A 84 -12.17 5.33 -18.62
C ASN A 84 -12.93 4.33 -19.50
N ASN A 85 -14.16 4.65 -19.91
CA ASN A 85 -15.02 3.78 -20.73
C ASN A 85 -15.17 2.36 -20.18
N GLY A 86 -15.22 2.21 -18.85
CA GLY A 86 -15.32 0.94 -18.15
C GLY A 86 -14.02 0.12 -18.08
N ARG A 87 -12.87 0.66 -18.46
CA ARG A 87 -11.63 -0.12 -18.68
C ARG A 87 -10.38 0.48 -18.05
N ALA A 88 -10.47 1.10 -16.87
CA ALA A 88 -9.26 1.50 -16.15
C ALA A 88 -8.45 0.26 -15.74
N ASN A 89 -7.14 0.30 -15.90
CA ASN A 89 -6.25 -0.79 -15.48
C ASN A 89 -6.12 -0.87 -13.95
N PHE A 90 -6.18 0.29 -13.31
CA PHE A 90 -6.14 0.45 -11.85
C PHE A 90 -7.25 1.42 -11.44
N PRO A 91 -8.48 0.93 -11.22
CA PRO A 91 -9.66 1.78 -10.94
C PRO A 91 -9.72 2.25 -9.48
N GLU A 92 -8.61 2.17 -8.75
CA GLU A 92 -8.48 2.49 -7.34
C GLU A 92 -7.79 3.84 -7.13
N PHE A 93 -7.82 4.34 -5.90
CA PHE A 93 -6.89 5.35 -5.42
C PHE A 93 -5.49 4.73 -5.32
N HIS A 94 -4.49 5.42 -5.84
CA HIS A 94 -3.09 5.02 -5.75
C HIS A 94 -2.42 5.85 -4.66
N ASN A 95 -2.56 5.45 -3.40
CA ASN A 95 -1.93 6.14 -2.28
C ASN A 95 -0.44 5.85 -2.28
N VAL A 96 0.39 6.85 -2.59
CA VAL A 96 1.84 6.67 -2.72
C VAL A 96 2.57 7.35 -1.58
N TYR A 97 3.48 6.58 -0.98
CA TYR A 97 4.32 6.99 0.14
C TYR A 97 5.80 6.77 -0.20
N THR A 98 6.67 7.58 0.37
CA THR A 98 8.13 7.39 0.30
C THR A 98 8.78 7.68 1.66
N GLN A 99 9.97 7.11 1.90
CA GLN A 99 10.69 7.34 3.16
C GLN A 99 10.96 8.84 3.36
N PRO A 100 10.90 9.34 4.61
CA PRO A 100 11.18 10.75 4.91
C PRO A 100 12.57 11.21 4.42
N ALA A 101 13.59 10.37 4.56
CA ALA A 101 14.95 10.67 4.08
C ALA A 101 15.00 10.77 2.55
N ALA A 102 14.37 9.84 1.83
CA ALA A 102 14.30 9.87 0.36
C ALA A 102 13.57 11.12 -0.14
N PHE A 103 12.44 11.46 0.48
CA PHE A 103 11.70 12.70 0.18
C PHE A 103 12.55 13.94 0.38
N LYS A 104 13.25 14.05 1.53
CA LYS A 104 14.13 15.18 1.84
C LYS A 104 15.27 15.29 0.84
N ALA A 105 15.92 14.18 0.49
CA ALA A 105 17.00 14.16 -0.50
C ALA A 105 16.52 14.61 -1.88
N TYR A 106 15.36 14.07 -2.33
CA TYR A 106 14.78 14.49 -3.61
C TYR A 106 14.45 15.99 -3.63
N ARG A 107 13.84 16.53 -2.57
CA ARG A 107 13.53 17.96 -2.46
C ARG A 107 14.78 18.85 -2.51
N ALA A 108 15.91 18.36 -2.02
CA ALA A 108 17.16 19.10 -1.99
C ALA A 108 17.92 19.01 -3.33
N THR A 109 17.83 17.89 -4.05
CA THR A 109 18.73 17.58 -5.17
C THR A 109 18.02 17.35 -6.52
N GLY A 110 16.70 17.12 -6.51
CA GLY A 110 15.94 16.65 -7.68
C GLY A 110 16.24 15.19 -8.05
N LYS A 111 16.91 14.42 -7.20
CA LYS A 111 17.29 13.02 -7.47
C LYS A 111 16.87 12.11 -6.32
N TRP A 112 16.38 10.94 -6.67
CA TRP A 112 16.09 9.88 -5.71
C TRP A 112 17.39 9.17 -5.32
N PRO A 113 17.73 9.06 -4.03
CA PRO A 113 18.91 8.31 -3.58
C PRO A 113 18.75 6.79 -3.76
N GLU A 114 19.86 6.05 -3.73
CA GLU A 114 19.86 4.60 -3.66
C GLU A 114 19.14 4.13 -2.38
N GLY A 115 18.34 3.08 -2.48
CA GLY A 115 17.49 2.59 -1.38
C GLY A 115 16.14 3.30 -1.25
N THR A 116 15.82 4.26 -2.12
CA THR A 116 14.47 4.85 -2.16
C THR A 116 13.43 3.78 -2.40
N MET A 117 12.39 3.76 -1.58
CA MET A 117 11.17 2.98 -1.79
C MET A 117 9.99 3.89 -2.08
N MET A 118 9.21 3.56 -3.12
CA MET A 118 7.87 4.10 -3.34
C MET A 118 6.88 2.99 -3.02
N VAL A 119 6.07 3.20 -2.00
CA VAL A 119 5.02 2.27 -1.61
C VAL A 119 3.70 2.79 -2.14
N LYS A 120 3.07 2.01 -3.03
CA LYS A 120 1.74 2.31 -3.59
C LYS A 120 0.72 1.36 -2.97
N GLU A 121 -0.13 1.88 -2.11
CA GLU A 121 -1.28 1.15 -1.58
C GLU A 121 -2.51 1.48 -2.43
N LEU A 122 -3.11 0.45 -3.02
CA LEU A 122 -4.34 0.55 -3.77
C LEU A 122 -5.54 0.57 -2.83
N GLN A 123 -6.49 1.46 -3.07
CA GLN A 123 -7.67 1.60 -2.25
C GLN A 123 -8.91 1.76 -3.13
N LEU A 124 -9.86 0.88 -2.96
CA LEU A 124 -11.09 0.87 -3.75
C LEU A 124 -11.87 2.17 -3.58
N VAL A 125 -12.66 2.51 -4.59
CA VAL A 125 -13.70 3.51 -4.44
C VAL A 125 -14.82 2.93 -3.60
N ASP A 126 -15.22 3.65 -2.54
CA ASP A 126 -16.24 3.21 -1.60
C ASP A 126 -17.67 3.41 -2.12
N GLY A 127 -18.54 2.51 -1.68
CA GLY A 127 -20.00 2.61 -1.74
C GLY A 127 -20.61 2.39 -3.13
N PRO A 128 -21.92 2.38 -3.18
CA PRO A 128 -22.63 2.30 -4.46
C PRO A 128 -22.46 3.61 -5.22
N ALA A 129 -22.25 3.50 -6.54
CA ALA A 129 -22.29 4.64 -7.45
C ALA A 129 -23.71 5.21 -7.51
N GLU A 130 -23.83 6.54 -7.50
CA GLU A 130 -25.09 7.24 -7.77
C GLU A 130 -25.16 7.72 -9.23
N PHE A 131 -24.01 7.81 -9.90
CA PHE A 131 -23.88 8.28 -11.27
C PHE A 131 -23.15 7.25 -12.14
N GLU A 132 -23.35 7.36 -13.47
CA GLU A 132 -22.76 6.44 -14.46
C GLU A 132 -21.23 6.43 -14.44
N ASP A 133 -20.60 7.55 -14.04
CA ASP A 133 -19.15 7.67 -13.91
C ASP A 133 -18.61 7.00 -12.62
N GLY A 134 -19.48 6.44 -11.79
CA GLY A 134 -19.10 5.78 -10.53
C GLY A 134 -18.99 6.70 -9.34
N SER A 135 -19.26 8.01 -9.50
CA SER A 135 -19.26 8.98 -8.40
C SER A 135 -20.56 8.93 -7.58
N ARG A 136 -20.50 9.54 -6.40
CA ARG A 136 -21.66 9.74 -5.52
C ARG A 136 -21.56 11.04 -4.76
N TYR A 137 -22.61 11.45 -4.06
CA TYR A 137 -22.60 12.59 -3.15
C TYR A 137 -22.22 12.18 -1.73
N GLU A 138 -21.42 13.05 -1.11
CA GLU A 138 -21.15 13.10 0.32
C GLU A 138 -21.27 14.54 0.79
N PRO A 139 -21.26 14.83 2.12
CA PRO A 139 -21.36 16.22 2.62
C PRO A 139 -20.34 17.19 2.03
N SER A 140 -19.18 16.70 1.58
CA SER A 140 -18.14 17.49 0.91
C SER A 140 -18.43 17.79 -0.57
N GLY A 141 -19.46 17.17 -1.14
CA GLY A 141 -19.83 17.30 -2.55
C GLY A 141 -19.80 15.98 -3.30
N ARG A 142 -20.06 16.07 -4.61
CA ARG A 142 -19.98 14.91 -5.51
C ARG A 142 -18.53 14.54 -5.80
N GLY A 143 -18.20 13.27 -5.67
CA GLY A 143 -16.84 12.79 -5.91
C GLY A 143 -16.70 11.28 -5.78
N TYR A 144 -15.46 10.84 -5.65
CA TYR A 144 -15.07 9.47 -5.34
C TYR A 144 -14.48 9.45 -3.93
N PHE A 145 -14.86 8.46 -3.14
CA PHE A 145 -14.46 8.38 -1.74
C PHE A 145 -13.70 7.08 -1.49
N PRO A 146 -12.62 7.12 -0.69
CA PRO A 146 -11.79 5.94 -0.47
C PRO A 146 -12.51 4.91 0.42
N GLY A 147 -12.45 3.64 0.01
CA GLY A 147 -13.01 2.49 0.72
C GLY A 147 -11.93 1.56 1.26
N ALA A 148 -12.13 0.26 1.09
CA ALA A 148 -11.20 -0.75 1.57
C ALA A 148 -9.89 -0.74 0.78
N VAL A 149 -8.77 -1.01 1.44
CA VAL A 149 -7.48 -1.24 0.77
C VAL A 149 -7.51 -2.55 -0.01
N ASN A 150 -6.87 -2.59 -1.19
CA ASN A 150 -7.01 -3.66 -2.17
C ASN A 150 -5.69 -4.04 -2.86
N GLY A 151 -4.56 -3.67 -2.35
CA GLY A 151 -3.29 -4.06 -2.95
C GLY A 151 -2.12 -3.25 -2.44
N LEU A 152 -0.93 -3.81 -2.60
CA LEU A 152 0.32 -3.19 -2.21
C LEU A 152 1.40 -3.48 -3.25
N ASP A 153 1.90 -2.42 -3.87
CA ASP A 153 3.08 -2.46 -4.74
C ASP A 153 4.20 -1.63 -4.14
N VAL A 154 5.43 -2.08 -4.34
CA VAL A 154 6.62 -1.33 -3.93
C VAL A 154 7.58 -1.26 -5.09
N SER A 155 8.13 -0.08 -5.36
CA SER A 155 9.31 0.08 -6.21
C SER A 155 10.50 0.49 -5.37
N VAL A 156 11.67 -0.05 -5.71
CA VAL A 156 12.93 0.19 -4.99
C VAL A 156 14.00 0.63 -5.96
N LYS A 157 14.68 1.73 -5.67
CA LYS A 157 15.87 2.14 -6.40
C LYS A 157 17.09 1.44 -5.85
N ASP A 158 17.73 0.60 -6.66
CA ASP A 158 19.01 -0.05 -6.38
C ASP A 158 19.74 -0.35 -7.68
N SER A 159 20.70 0.49 -8.03
CA SER A 159 21.47 0.36 -9.27
C SER A 159 22.33 -0.90 -9.33
N ARG A 160 22.66 -1.51 -8.20
CA ARG A 160 23.45 -2.76 -8.14
C ARG A 160 22.59 -3.98 -8.47
N ARG A 161 21.28 -3.94 -8.13
CA ARG A 161 20.34 -5.05 -8.32
C ARG A 161 19.55 -4.92 -9.62
N PHE A 162 19.24 -3.69 -10.04
CA PHE A 162 18.22 -3.42 -11.06
C PHE A 162 18.75 -2.56 -12.21
N ALA A 163 20.03 -2.68 -12.55
CA ALA A 163 20.66 -1.92 -13.64
C ALA A 163 19.91 -2.08 -14.98
N GLU A 164 19.40 -3.29 -15.28
CA GLU A 164 18.68 -3.58 -16.52
C GLU A 164 17.31 -2.92 -16.63
N SER A 165 16.71 -2.51 -15.50
CA SER A 165 15.43 -1.80 -15.42
C SER A 165 15.60 -0.36 -14.97
N GLN A 166 16.64 0.32 -15.45
CA GLN A 166 16.98 1.70 -15.12
C GLN A 166 17.12 1.95 -13.61
N ASN A 167 17.71 0.99 -12.91
CA ASN A 167 18.01 0.99 -11.48
C ASN A 167 16.79 0.80 -10.55
N TRP A 168 15.61 0.46 -11.07
CA TRP A 168 14.41 0.26 -10.25
C TRP A 168 13.87 -1.15 -10.34
N GLY A 169 13.68 -1.79 -9.18
CA GLY A 169 12.95 -3.06 -9.03
C GLY A 169 11.50 -2.81 -8.60
N TYR A 170 10.57 -3.64 -9.08
CA TYR A 170 9.14 -3.57 -8.79
C TYR A 170 8.66 -4.84 -8.14
N PHE A 171 7.89 -4.72 -7.06
CA PHE A 171 7.45 -5.81 -6.21
C PHE A 171 5.95 -5.70 -5.96
N ASN A 172 5.23 -6.80 -6.15
CA ASN A 172 3.80 -6.87 -5.89
C ASN A 172 3.54 -7.77 -4.68
N PHE A 173 3.00 -7.19 -3.62
CA PHE A 173 2.66 -7.90 -2.38
C PHE A 173 1.23 -8.44 -2.37
N ASN A 174 0.58 -8.50 -3.44
CA ASN A 174 -0.70 -8.91 -3.98
C ASN A 174 -1.66 -7.73 -4.26
N HIS A 175 -2.66 -7.99 -5.11
CA HIS A 175 -3.77 -7.08 -5.41
C HIS A 175 -5.06 -7.67 -4.82
N SER A 176 -5.16 -7.61 -3.52
CA SER A 176 -6.34 -8.02 -2.72
C SER A 176 -6.31 -7.31 -1.36
N ALA A 177 -7.39 -7.48 -0.59
CA ALA A 177 -7.41 -7.00 0.78
C ALA A 177 -6.29 -7.64 1.63
N PRO A 178 -5.76 -6.94 2.66
CA PRO A 178 -4.78 -7.52 3.58
C PRO A 178 -5.30 -8.79 4.27
N PRO A 179 -4.41 -9.70 4.73
CA PRO A 179 -2.97 -9.47 4.86
C PRO A 179 -2.21 -9.56 3.53
N TYR A 180 -1.26 -8.66 3.35
CA TYR A 180 -0.34 -8.71 2.21
C TYR A 180 0.73 -9.79 2.38
N LEU A 181 1.42 -10.17 1.29
CA LEU A 181 2.53 -11.12 1.36
C LEU A 181 3.64 -10.59 2.27
N ALA A 182 4.30 -11.48 3.02
CA ALA A 182 5.42 -11.11 3.90
C ALA A 182 6.66 -10.68 3.12
N SER A 183 6.85 -11.24 1.92
CA SER A 183 7.89 -10.89 0.95
C SER A 183 7.40 -11.06 -0.47
N ALA A 184 8.06 -10.41 -1.42
CA ALA A 184 7.75 -10.50 -2.84
C ALA A 184 9.02 -10.53 -3.68
N GLY A 185 9.03 -11.35 -4.72
CA GLY A 185 10.07 -11.34 -5.73
C GLY A 185 9.93 -10.14 -6.68
N VAL A 186 11.06 -9.75 -7.29
CA VAL A 186 11.05 -8.69 -8.31
C VAL A 186 10.21 -9.12 -9.52
N ARG A 187 9.37 -8.22 -10.01
CA ARG A 187 8.54 -8.47 -11.20
C ARG A 187 9.37 -8.43 -12.48
N PRO A 188 9.02 -9.22 -13.50
CA PRO A 188 9.66 -9.14 -14.81
C PRO A 188 9.65 -7.72 -15.40
N ILE A 189 10.71 -7.34 -16.09
CA ILE A 189 10.88 -5.98 -16.65
C ILE A 189 9.73 -5.60 -17.59
N GLY A 190 9.23 -6.54 -18.38
CA GLY A 190 8.12 -6.32 -19.31
C GLY A 190 6.77 -5.98 -18.67
N GLU A 191 6.66 -6.10 -17.36
CA GLU A 191 5.45 -5.77 -16.61
C GLU A 191 5.51 -4.32 -16.07
N CYS A 192 5.77 -4.13 -14.78
CA CYS A 192 5.75 -2.79 -14.16
C CYS A 192 6.84 -1.88 -14.73
N ALA A 193 8.09 -2.36 -14.78
CA ALA A 193 9.23 -1.57 -15.24
C ALA A 193 9.04 -1.12 -16.70
N GLY A 194 8.51 -1.97 -17.57
CA GLY A 194 8.27 -1.62 -18.97
C GLY A 194 7.33 -0.42 -19.14
N CYS A 195 6.27 -0.34 -18.34
CA CYS A 195 5.36 0.80 -18.34
C CYS A 195 6.05 2.07 -17.81
N HIS A 196 6.84 1.97 -16.73
CA HIS A 196 7.59 3.10 -16.18
C HIS A 196 8.65 3.60 -17.16
N ILE A 197 9.41 2.71 -17.81
CA ILE A 197 10.40 3.06 -18.84
C ILE A 197 9.76 3.87 -19.97
N ALA A 198 8.54 3.49 -20.39
CA ALA A 198 7.86 4.12 -21.52
C ALA A 198 7.18 5.46 -21.18
N ASN A 199 6.77 5.66 -19.94
CA ASN A 199 5.80 6.72 -19.60
C ASN A 199 6.18 7.58 -18.38
N ALA A 200 7.09 7.10 -17.49
CA ALA A 200 7.46 7.89 -16.31
C ALA A 200 8.31 9.10 -16.71
N ASP A 201 8.30 10.11 -15.85
CA ASP A 201 8.99 11.37 -16.10
C ASP A 201 10.49 11.26 -15.82
N GLU A 202 10.88 11.49 -14.58
CA GLU A 202 12.27 11.48 -14.15
C GLU A 202 12.55 10.29 -13.24
N ASP A 203 13.69 9.63 -13.49
CA ASP A 203 14.17 8.54 -12.64
C ASP A 203 13.09 7.48 -12.34
N MET A 204 12.33 7.09 -13.37
CA MET A 204 11.29 6.04 -13.31
C MET A 204 10.08 6.38 -12.41
N VAL A 205 9.94 7.62 -11.95
CA VAL A 205 8.84 8.08 -11.10
C VAL A 205 7.95 9.07 -11.86
N TYR A 206 6.63 8.94 -11.71
CA TYR A 206 5.65 9.85 -12.31
C TYR A 206 5.55 11.17 -11.51
N VAL A 207 6.66 11.91 -11.43
CA VAL A 207 6.76 13.12 -10.59
C VAL A 207 5.73 14.18 -10.95
N LYS A 208 5.27 14.25 -12.20
CA LYS A 208 4.20 15.17 -12.65
C LYS A 208 2.88 14.94 -11.94
N LEU A 209 2.59 13.69 -11.53
CA LEU A 209 1.36 13.35 -10.80
C LEU A 209 1.45 13.76 -9.32
N TYR A 210 2.66 13.97 -8.81
CA TYR A 210 2.95 14.30 -7.42
C TYR A 210 3.51 15.73 -7.25
N LYS A 211 3.43 16.52 -8.31
CA LYS A 211 4.07 17.84 -8.41
C LYS A 211 3.75 18.78 -7.24
N PRO A 212 2.50 18.90 -6.76
CA PRO A 212 2.20 19.79 -5.63
C PRO A 212 2.97 19.46 -4.34
N ILE A 213 3.40 18.20 -4.18
CA ILE A 213 4.13 17.74 -2.99
C ILE A 213 5.64 17.75 -3.25
N LEU A 214 6.07 17.39 -4.46
CA LEU A 214 7.48 17.27 -4.80
C LEU A 214 8.10 18.61 -5.22
N ASP A 215 7.31 19.53 -5.77
CA ASP A 215 7.80 20.86 -6.10
C ASP A 215 8.25 21.61 -4.83
N PRO A 216 9.30 22.43 -4.90
CA PRO A 216 9.66 23.31 -3.81
C PRO A 216 8.48 24.23 -3.45
N LEU A 217 8.12 24.28 -2.18
CA LEU A 217 7.17 25.29 -1.73
C LEU A 217 7.80 26.67 -1.96
N PRO A 218 7.06 27.67 -2.43
CA PRO A 218 7.55 29.04 -2.47
C PRO A 218 7.93 29.45 -1.04
N LEU A 219 9.12 30.03 -0.89
CA LEU A 219 9.49 30.61 0.39
C LEU A 219 8.50 31.74 0.72
N PRO A 220 8.14 31.92 2.01
CA PRO A 220 7.37 33.08 2.41
C PRO A 220 8.11 34.35 1.91
N THR A 221 7.43 35.22 1.21
CA THR A 221 7.93 36.55 0.90
C THR A 221 7.95 37.33 2.21
N GLU A 222 9.13 37.74 2.69
CA GLU A 222 9.30 38.65 3.84
C GLU A 222 8.60 39.99 3.59
#